data_3ce7691a1520a626732559bc5e394e53
#
_entry.id   3ce7691a1520a626732559bc5e394e53
#
_cell.length_a   1.000
_cell.length_b   1.000
_cell.length_c   1.000
_cell.angle_alpha   90.00
_cell.angle_beta   90.00
_cell.angle_gamma   90.00
#
_symmetry.space_group_name_H-M   'P 1'
#
loop_
_entity.id
_entity.type
_entity.pdbx_description
1 polymer ?
#
loop_
_entity_poly.entity_id
_entity_poly.type
_entity_poly.pdbx_seq_one_letter_code
_entity_poly.pdbx_strand_id
1 'polypeptide(L)'
;YSDPCFPIAVASTITPFGMTAAGRHGIGVLSIGAGLPGGPEALAKQWQIAEETAAEHGAKMNRKNWRVVVVMHIAEDKEQALKEIHAGERRETLSYFADTLGRPPGRSEDPIRDGVKMGTTLVGDPETAIKGIEHLIKLSDGGFGGVMFRAHEWANREQTMRSYELFARYVAPHFQGSMETLYSSNKFTRENRLEVVGRNVEAVRKAFTDTGRDVPDAYRERTLGILDVESDTNKGSKTKKVRKKAG
;
A
#
# COMPACT_ATOMS: atom_id res chain seq x y z
N TYR A 1 -8.60 19.80 -31.71
CA TYR A 1 -8.83 19.70 -30.26
C TYR A 1 -9.25 18.27 -29.95
N SER A 2 -8.83 17.74 -28.78
CA SER A 2 -9.20 16.38 -28.34
C SER A 2 -10.59 16.38 -27.74
N ASP A 3 -11.37 15.34 -28.05
CA ASP A 3 -12.66 15.07 -27.41
C ASP A 3 -12.67 13.60 -26.94
N PRO A 4 -12.69 13.32 -25.63
CA PRO A 4 -12.72 14.31 -24.55
C PRO A 4 -11.39 15.08 -24.42
N CYS A 5 -11.43 16.24 -23.74
CA CYS A 5 -10.24 16.99 -23.37
C CYS A 5 -9.27 16.08 -22.59
N PHE A 6 -7.97 16.26 -22.81
CA PHE A 6 -6.96 15.53 -22.01
C PHE A 6 -7.11 15.82 -20.50
N PRO A 7 -6.75 14.89 -19.62
CA PRO A 7 -6.82 15.10 -18.18
C PRO A 7 -5.94 16.26 -17.72
N ILE A 8 -6.52 17.16 -16.94
CA ILE A 8 -5.81 18.31 -16.36
C ILE A 8 -5.79 18.14 -14.84
N ALA A 9 -4.69 18.48 -14.21
CA ALA A 9 -4.57 18.52 -12.76
C ALA A 9 -3.83 19.79 -12.32
N VAL A 10 -4.18 20.33 -11.17
CA VAL A 10 -3.51 21.48 -10.56
C VAL A 10 -2.66 21.03 -9.38
N ALA A 11 -1.45 21.59 -9.27
CA ALA A 11 -0.61 21.41 -8.09
C ALA A 11 -1.18 22.25 -6.93
N SER A 12 -1.35 21.59 -5.77
CA SER A 12 -1.83 22.23 -4.54
C SER A 12 -0.85 22.03 -3.40
N THR A 13 -0.55 23.11 -2.69
CA THR A 13 0.21 23.10 -1.44
C THR A 13 -0.73 23.16 -0.24
N ILE A 14 -0.33 23.79 0.85
CA ILE A 14 -1.16 23.94 2.06
C ILE A 14 -2.21 25.05 1.87
N THR A 15 -1.98 25.98 0.93
CA THR A 15 -2.91 27.09 0.68
C THR A 15 -4.17 26.62 -0.07
N PRO A 16 -5.32 27.29 0.09
CA PRO A 16 -6.57 26.88 -0.56
C PRO A 16 -6.60 27.07 -2.08
N PHE A 17 -5.69 27.87 -2.66
CA PHE A 17 -5.75 28.29 -4.06
C PHE A 17 -5.82 27.11 -5.05
N GLY A 18 -4.97 26.09 -4.90
CA GLY A 18 -4.98 24.93 -5.78
C GLY A 18 -6.29 24.14 -5.69
N MET A 19 -6.82 23.97 -4.50
CA MET A 19 -8.10 23.29 -4.29
C MET A 19 -9.29 24.09 -4.83
N THR A 20 -9.29 25.39 -4.64
CA THR A 20 -10.31 26.29 -5.23
C THR A 20 -10.26 26.24 -6.76
N ALA A 21 -9.07 26.27 -7.36
CA ALA A 21 -8.95 26.15 -8.81
C ALA A 21 -9.45 24.77 -9.31
N ALA A 22 -9.08 23.69 -8.62
CA ALA A 22 -9.56 22.35 -8.95
C ALA A 22 -11.08 22.25 -8.88
N GLY A 23 -11.68 22.75 -7.80
CA GLY A 23 -13.13 22.75 -7.60
C GLY A 23 -13.86 23.53 -8.67
N ARG A 24 -13.41 24.75 -8.97
CA ARG A 24 -14.03 25.62 -10.00
C ARG A 24 -14.15 24.95 -11.36
N HIS A 25 -13.18 24.13 -11.74
CA HIS A 25 -13.10 23.52 -13.05
C HIS A 25 -13.36 22.01 -13.07
N GLY A 26 -13.57 21.36 -11.90
CA GLY A 26 -13.76 19.91 -11.81
C GLY A 26 -12.55 19.08 -12.26
N ILE A 27 -11.33 19.64 -12.13
CA ILE A 27 -10.08 19.00 -12.58
C ILE A 27 -9.38 18.22 -11.47
N GLY A 28 -8.35 17.45 -11.83
CA GLY A 28 -7.56 16.67 -10.88
C GLY A 28 -6.69 17.52 -9.97
N VAL A 29 -6.20 16.91 -8.90
CA VAL A 29 -5.34 17.56 -7.91
C VAL A 29 -4.05 16.76 -7.69
N LEU A 30 -2.92 17.47 -7.63
CA LEU A 30 -1.63 16.97 -7.18
C LEU A 30 -1.29 17.66 -5.85
N SER A 31 -1.57 17.00 -4.71
CA SER A 31 -1.26 17.54 -3.37
C SER A 31 0.23 17.39 -3.08
N ILE A 32 1.03 18.39 -3.45
CA ILE A 32 2.46 18.45 -3.19
C ILE A 32 2.77 18.90 -1.75
N GLY A 33 1.80 19.47 -1.06
CA GLY A 33 1.93 19.90 0.33
C GLY A 33 1.94 18.78 1.34
N ALA A 34 1.54 17.56 0.97
CA ALA A 34 1.54 16.40 1.87
C ALA A 34 2.95 16.05 2.42
N GLY A 35 4.00 16.42 1.69
CA GLY A 35 5.39 16.30 2.15
C GLY A 35 5.88 17.44 3.06
N LEU A 36 5.04 18.39 3.43
CA LEU A 36 5.37 19.53 4.29
C LEU A 36 4.81 19.32 5.71
N PRO A 37 5.43 19.90 6.74
CA PRO A 37 4.88 19.87 8.10
C PRO A 37 3.44 20.40 8.13
N GLY A 38 2.52 19.64 8.74
CA GLY A 38 1.09 19.94 8.77
C GLY A 38 0.33 19.65 7.48
N GLY A 39 1.01 19.20 6.44
CA GLY A 39 0.42 18.87 5.15
C GLY A 39 -0.47 17.63 5.16
N PRO A 40 -0.05 16.52 5.79
CA PRO A 40 -0.90 15.34 5.92
C PRO A 40 -2.21 15.62 6.65
N GLU A 41 -2.16 16.36 7.75
CA GLU A 41 -3.32 16.73 8.57
C GLU A 41 -4.28 17.68 7.84
N ALA A 42 -3.78 18.42 6.86
CA ALA A 42 -4.59 19.35 6.06
C ALA A 42 -5.35 18.65 4.92
N LEU A 43 -5.04 17.40 4.56
CA LEU A 43 -5.58 16.73 3.37
C LEU A 43 -7.11 16.72 3.31
N ALA A 44 -7.77 16.31 4.41
CA ALA A 44 -9.25 16.25 4.46
C ALA A 44 -9.87 17.64 4.24
N LYS A 45 -9.37 18.65 4.97
CA LYS A 45 -9.87 20.02 4.85
C LYS A 45 -9.62 20.61 3.46
N GLN A 46 -8.49 20.32 2.86
CA GLN A 46 -8.18 20.76 1.50
C GLN A 46 -9.13 20.14 0.48
N TRP A 47 -9.39 18.85 0.57
CA TRP A 47 -10.36 18.21 -0.30
C TRP A 47 -11.77 18.77 -0.13
N GLN A 48 -12.20 19.06 1.09
CA GLN A 48 -13.46 19.73 1.37
C GLN A 48 -13.60 21.07 0.64
N ILE A 49 -12.53 21.90 0.63
CA ILE A 49 -12.51 23.18 -0.12
C ILE A 49 -12.79 22.94 -1.61
N ALA A 50 -12.19 21.90 -2.20
CA ALA A 50 -12.40 21.59 -3.60
C ALA A 50 -13.84 21.14 -3.88
N GLU A 51 -14.43 20.31 -3.01
CA GLU A 51 -15.83 19.85 -3.13
C GLU A 51 -16.83 21.00 -2.96
N GLU A 52 -16.65 21.88 -1.97
CA GLU A 52 -17.49 23.06 -1.73
C GLU A 52 -17.43 24.01 -2.94
N THR A 53 -16.23 24.33 -3.41
CA THR A 53 -16.04 25.18 -4.60
C THR A 53 -16.65 24.56 -5.85
N ALA A 54 -16.53 23.24 -6.04
CA ALA A 54 -17.15 22.55 -7.17
C ALA A 54 -18.67 22.65 -7.16
N ALA A 55 -19.28 22.49 -5.98
CA ALA A 55 -20.72 22.64 -5.82
C ALA A 55 -21.20 24.05 -6.19
N GLU A 56 -20.46 25.10 -5.75
CA GLU A 56 -20.76 26.50 -6.09
C GLU A 56 -20.70 26.80 -7.60
N HIS A 57 -19.85 26.07 -8.33
CA HIS A 57 -19.63 26.31 -9.77
C HIS A 57 -20.30 25.26 -10.67
N GLY A 58 -21.15 24.38 -10.13
CA GLY A 58 -21.82 23.32 -10.90
C GLY A 58 -20.87 22.24 -11.44
N ALA A 59 -19.67 22.15 -10.89
CA ALA A 59 -18.69 21.12 -11.19
C ALA A 59 -18.76 19.94 -10.20
N LYS A 60 -18.01 18.86 -10.46
CA LYS A 60 -17.97 17.70 -9.57
C LYS A 60 -16.54 17.22 -9.40
N MET A 61 -16.10 17.05 -8.16
CA MET A 61 -14.80 16.47 -7.83
C MET A 61 -14.84 14.94 -7.85
N ASN A 62 -13.72 14.35 -8.24
CA ASN A 62 -13.54 12.90 -8.25
C ASN A 62 -12.22 12.52 -7.56
N ARG A 63 -12.31 11.87 -6.41
CA ARG A 63 -11.14 11.41 -5.64
C ARG A 63 -10.19 10.49 -6.44
N LYS A 64 -10.67 9.80 -7.46
CA LYS A 64 -9.82 9.02 -8.38
C LYS A 64 -8.81 9.89 -9.14
N ASN A 65 -9.06 11.19 -9.29
CA ASN A 65 -8.18 12.15 -9.94
C ASN A 65 -7.32 12.93 -8.93
N TRP A 66 -7.36 12.57 -7.66
CA TRP A 66 -6.53 13.15 -6.61
C TRP A 66 -5.27 12.32 -6.41
N ARG A 67 -4.10 12.93 -6.52
CA ARG A 67 -2.79 12.32 -6.25
C ARG A 67 -2.13 13.03 -5.09
N VAL A 68 -1.65 12.26 -4.11
CA VAL A 68 -0.85 12.77 -3.00
C VAL A 68 0.61 12.53 -3.34
N VAL A 69 1.39 13.63 -3.37
CA VAL A 69 2.82 13.57 -3.71
C VAL A 69 3.62 13.29 -2.44
N VAL A 70 4.43 12.26 -2.48
CA VAL A 70 5.26 11.82 -1.36
C VAL A 70 6.71 11.63 -1.81
N VAL A 71 7.63 11.74 -0.88
CA VAL A 71 9.02 11.30 -1.07
C VAL A 71 9.13 9.86 -0.59
N MET A 72 9.77 9.01 -1.38
CA MET A 72 9.89 7.59 -1.07
C MET A 72 11.29 7.06 -1.39
N HIS A 73 11.85 6.30 -0.45
CA HIS A 73 12.95 5.39 -0.70
C HIS A 73 12.83 4.18 0.24
N ILE A 74 12.69 2.99 -0.32
CA ILE A 74 12.59 1.75 0.45
C ILE A 74 13.70 0.77 0.06
N ALA A 75 14.20 0.08 1.06
CA ALA A 75 15.18 -1.01 0.93
C ALA A 75 14.65 -2.28 1.61
N GLU A 76 15.48 -3.30 1.72
CA GLU A 76 15.13 -4.54 2.41
C GLU A 76 14.87 -4.32 3.90
N ASP A 77 15.55 -3.37 4.50
CA ASP A 77 15.34 -2.94 5.89
C ASP A 77 15.46 -1.42 6.05
N LYS A 78 15.02 -0.91 7.20
CA LYS A 78 14.94 0.52 7.50
C LYS A 78 16.30 1.21 7.61
N GLU A 79 17.27 0.54 8.19
CA GLU A 79 18.61 1.11 8.41
C GLU A 79 19.36 1.19 7.07
N GLN A 80 19.20 0.19 6.20
CA GLN A 80 19.73 0.22 4.85
C GLN A 80 19.13 1.39 4.05
N ALA A 81 17.81 1.58 4.07
CA ALA A 81 17.15 2.68 3.38
C ALA A 81 17.73 4.05 3.84
N LEU A 82 17.86 4.26 5.13
CA LEU A 82 18.44 5.49 5.70
C LEU A 82 19.89 5.70 5.28
N LYS A 83 20.69 4.63 5.30
CA LYS A 83 22.11 4.68 4.89
C LYS A 83 22.25 5.05 3.40
N GLU A 84 21.41 4.47 2.54
CA GLU A 84 21.47 4.71 1.10
C GLU A 84 21.16 6.16 0.73
N ILE A 85 20.24 6.81 1.43
CA ILE A 85 19.80 8.18 1.11
C ILE A 85 20.60 9.28 1.82
N HIS A 86 21.33 8.96 2.89
CA HIS A 86 21.91 9.95 3.81
C HIS A 86 22.71 11.07 3.11
N ALA A 87 23.59 10.71 2.19
CA ALA A 87 24.44 11.69 1.51
C ALA A 87 23.65 12.54 0.49
N GLY A 88 22.71 11.91 -0.23
CA GLY A 88 21.92 12.58 -1.27
C GLY A 88 20.85 13.49 -0.69
N GLU A 89 20.17 13.08 0.35
CA GLU A 89 19.19 13.91 1.07
C GLU A 89 19.86 15.15 1.66
N ARG A 90 20.99 14.97 2.32
CA ARG A 90 21.75 16.09 2.88
C ARG A 90 22.19 17.06 1.80
N ARG A 91 22.66 16.58 0.64
CA ARG A 91 23.03 17.42 -0.50
C ARG A 91 21.82 18.20 -1.03
N GLU A 92 20.67 17.58 -1.21
CA GLU A 92 19.45 18.25 -1.65
C GLU A 92 19.01 19.32 -0.64
N THR A 93 19.00 19.00 0.64
CA THR A 93 18.58 19.92 1.69
C THR A 93 19.51 21.16 1.75
N LEU A 94 20.81 20.99 1.68
CA LEU A 94 21.76 22.10 1.77
C LEU A 94 21.88 22.87 0.46
N SER A 95 22.12 22.19 -0.67
CA SER A 95 22.38 22.89 -1.93
C SER A 95 21.13 23.40 -2.62
N TYR A 96 20.07 22.55 -2.73
CA TYR A 96 18.88 22.96 -3.44
C TYR A 96 17.94 23.79 -2.56
N PHE A 97 17.55 23.28 -1.41
CA PHE A 97 16.59 24.00 -0.57
C PHE A 97 17.20 25.20 0.14
N ALA A 98 18.38 25.07 0.75
CA ALA A 98 18.98 26.18 1.48
C ALA A 98 19.64 27.20 0.54
N ASP A 99 20.62 26.77 -0.24
CA ASP A 99 21.43 27.69 -1.04
C ASP A 99 20.66 28.26 -2.24
N THR A 100 19.92 27.41 -2.97
CA THR A 100 19.22 27.83 -4.20
C THR A 100 17.88 28.49 -3.92
N LEU A 101 17.06 27.90 -3.03
CA LEU A 101 15.72 28.38 -2.74
C LEU A 101 15.62 29.29 -1.50
N GLY A 102 16.73 29.53 -0.79
CA GLY A 102 16.75 30.33 0.41
C GLY A 102 15.90 29.76 1.57
N ARG A 103 15.68 28.45 1.57
CA ARG A 103 14.91 27.74 2.61
C ARG A 103 15.87 27.03 3.55
N PRO A 104 16.24 27.63 4.68
CA PRO A 104 17.19 27.02 5.60
C PRO A 104 16.68 25.65 6.08
N PRO A 105 17.57 24.69 6.34
CA PRO A 105 17.17 23.41 6.91
C PRO A 105 16.42 23.63 8.21
N GLY A 106 15.42 22.79 8.47
CA GLY A 106 14.68 22.80 9.72
C GLY A 106 15.60 22.53 10.93
N ARG A 107 15.06 22.72 12.12
CA ARG A 107 15.80 22.50 13.39
C ARG A 107 15.96 21.03 13.77
N SER A 108 15.39 20.10 12.99
CA SER A 108 15.49 18.67 13.28
C SER A 108 16.90 18.16 13.04
N GLU A 109 17.40 17.34 13.95
CA GLU A 109 18.66 16.63 13.80
C GLU A 109 18.55 15.45 12.82
N ASP A 110 17.35 14.88 12.66
CA ASP A 110 17.03 13.79 11.73
C ASP A 110 15.70 14.04 10.99
N PRO A 111 15.69 14.92 9.97
CA PRO A 111 14.49 15.30 9.25
C PRO A 111 13.77 14.11 8.59
N ILE A 112 14.51 13.11 8.15
CA ILE A 112 13.93 11.93 7.50
C ILE A 112 13.17 11.07 8.50
N ARG A 113 13.76 10.75 9.64
CA ARG A 113 13.06 9.97 10.68
C ARG A 113 11.83 10.71 11.22
N ASP A 114 11.93 12.01 11.36
CA ASP A 114 10.78 12.82 11.77
C ASP A 114 9.71 12.86 10.67
N GLY A 115 10.11 12.98 9.40
CA GLY A 115 9.20 12.89 8.26
C GLY A 115 8.49 11.53 8.18
N VAL A 116 9.19 10.44 8.47
CA VAL A 116 8.57 9.10 8.54
C VAL A 116 7.53 9.02 9.66
N LYS A 117 7.86 9.53 10.86
CA LYS A 117 6.91 9.56 11.99
C LYS A 117 5.66 10.40 11.69
N MET A 118 5.82 11.52 10.99
CA MET A 118 4.73 12.41 10.59
C MET A 118 3.98 11.95 9.34
N GLY A 119 4.44 10.89 8.67
CA GLY A 119 3.83 10.41 7.41
C GLY A 119 4.10 11.30 6.19
N THR A 120 5.03 12.26 6.27
CA THR A 120 5.42 13.12 5.15
C THR A 120 6.42 12.47 4.21
N THR A 121 7.06 11.39 4.64
CA THR A 121 8.16 10.70 3.94
C THR A 121 8.02 9.19 4.10
N LEU A 122 8.14 8.46 3.01
CA LEU A 122 8.06 6.99 2.98
C LEU A 122 9.48 6.41 2.82
N VAL A 123 10.26 6.43 3.89
CA VAL A 123 11.63 5.89 3.93
C VAL A 123 11.72 4.76 4.93
N GLY A 124 12.20 3.60 4.48
CA GLY A 124 12.33 2.40 5.29
C GLY A 124 12.19 1.11 4.50
N ASP A 125 11.50 0.15 5.07
CA ASP A 125 11.12 -1.12 4.44
C ASP A 125 9.73 -1.05 3.79
N PRO A 126 9.31 -2.08 3.02
CA PRO A 126 7.97 -2.10 2.42
C PRO A 126 6.83 -1.95 3.44
N GLU A 127 6.97 -2.50 4.65
CA GLU A 127 5.96 -2.36 5.71
C GLU A 127 5.83 -0.90 6.18
N THR A 128 6.93 -0.19 6.28
CA THR A 128 6.95 1.24 6.61
C THR A 128 6.22 2.05 5.54
N ALA A 129 6.43 1.75 4.25
CA ALA A 129 5.73 2.41 3.16
C ALA A 129 4.22 2.13 3.18
N ILE A 130 3.80 0.89 3.44
CA ILE A 130 2.39 0.51 3.60
C ILE A 130 1.75 1.33 4.71
N LYS A 131 2.32 1.33 5.92
CA LYS A 131 1.79 2.08 7.08
C LYS A 131 1.71 3.57 6.82
N GLY A 132 2.71 4.14 6.13
CA GLY A 132 2.70 5.55 5.75
C GLY A 132 1.58 5.91 4.79
N ILE A 133 1.33 5.09 3.78
CA ILE A 133 0.22 5.30 2.83
C ILE A 133 -1.13 5.10 3.52
N GLU A 134 -1.30 4.07 4.36
CA GLU A 134 -2.52 3.86 5.17
C GLU A 134 -2.81 5.07 6.07
N HIS A 135 -1.77 5.64 6.67
CA HIS A 135 -1.89 6.85 7.48
C HIS A 135 -2.39 8.05 6.65
N LEU A 136 -1.83 8.28 5.45
CA LEU A 136 -2.30 9.32 4.54
C LEU A 136 -3.74 9.10 4.07
N ILE A 137 -4.12 7.85 3.77
CA ILE A 137 -5.51 7.50 3.43
C ILE A 137 -6.45 7.86 4.58
N LYS A 138 -6.08 7.54 5.81
CA LYS A 138 -6.87 7.88 7.00
C LYS A 138 -7.00 9.40 7.17
N LEU A 139 -5.91 10.16 7.03
CA LEU A 139 -5.90 11.61 7.17
C LEU A 139 -6.65 12.32 6.04
N SER A 140 -6.81 11.71 4.88
CA SER A 140 -7.56 12.27 3.76
C SER A 140 -9.09 12.15 3.89
N ASP A 141 -9.58 11.44 4.91
CA ASP A 141 -11.00 11.20 5.18
C ASP A 141 -11.78 10.77 3.93
N GLY A 142 -11.60 9.52 3.54
CA GLY A 142 -12.22 8.92 2.34
C GLY A 142 -11.25 8.57 1.21
N GLY A 143 -9.94 8.73 1.43
CA GLY A 143 -8.90 8.29 0.51
C GLY A 143 -8.68 9.22 -0.70
N PHE A 144 -7.78 8.80 -1.56
CA PHE A 144 -7.38 9.50 -2.79
C PHE A 144 -7.10 8.46 -3.89
N GLY A 145 -6.97 8.91 -5.13
CA GLY A 145 -6.82 8.02 -6.29
C GLY A 145 -5.43 7.37 -6.42
N GLY A 146 -4.42 7.88 -5.73
CA GLY A 146 -3.09 7.27 -5.72
C GLY A 146 -2.00 8.17 -5.17
N VAL A 147 -0.84 7.58 -4.90
CA VAL A 147 0.38 8.31 -4.58
C VAL A 147 1.18 8.63 -5.84
N MET A 148 1.91 9.72 -5.81
CA MET A 148 2.88 10.11 -6.83
C MET A 148 4.22 10.33 -6.14
N PHE A 149 5.27 9.70 -6.61
CA PHE A 149 6.60 9.88 -6.04
C PHE A 149 7.28 11.11 -6.63
N ARG A 150 7.77 11.95 -5.73
CA ARG A 150 8.68 13.02 -6.12
C ARG A 150 10.03 12.39 -6.51
N ALA A 151 10.49 12.64 -7.73
CA ALA A 151 11.83 12.25 -8.14
C ALA A 151 12.89 12.99 -7.31
N HIS A 152 13.93 12.29 -6.92
CA HIS A 152 15.07 12.81 -6.17
C HIS A 152 16.34 11.99 -6.47
N GLU A 153 17.50 12.55 -6.19
CA GLU A 153 18.80 11.91 -6.32
C GLU A 153 19.41 11.58 -4.96
N TRP A 154 18.61 11.03 -4.03
CA TRP A 154 19.07 10.69 -2.69
C TRP A 154 19.96 9.46 -2.67
N ALA A 155 19.64 8.47 -3.49
CA ALA A 155 20.37 7.23 -3.66
C ALA A 155 20.92 7.11 -5.09
N ASN A 156 21.85 6.19 -5.31
CA ASN A 156 22.33 5.91 -6.66
C ASN A 156 21.23 5.24 -7.51
N ARG A 157 21.49 5.11 -8.82
CA ARG A 157 20.51 4.56 -9.78
C ARG A 157 20.09 3.15 -9.43
N GLU A 158 21.00 2.28 -9.03
CA GLU A 158 20.71 0.88 -8.72
C GLU A 158 19.80 0.78 -7.49
N GLN A 159 20.12 1.48 -6.43
CA GLN A 159 19.33 1.56 -5.19
C GLN A 159 17.94 2.18 -5.46
N THR A 160 17.86 3.22 -6.28
CA THR A 160 16.58 3.83 -6.66
C THR A 160 15.70 2.84 -7.44
N MET A 161 16.27 2.11 -8.41
CA MET A 161 15.54 1.09 -9.16
C MET A 161 15.10 -0.06 -8.26
N ARG A 162 15.95 -0.47 -7.32
CA ARG A 162 15.60 -1.47 -6.32
C ARG A 162 14.45 -1.02 -5.43
N SER A 163 14.46 0.24 -5.01
CA SER A 163 13.36 0.84 -4.23
C SER A 163 12.02 0.78 -4.99
N TYR A 164 12.01 1.10 -6.28
CA TYR A 164 10.80 0.98 -7.11
C TYR A 164 10.36 -0.47 -7.31
N GLU A 165 11.30 -1.41 -7.46
CA GLU A 165 10.98 -2.85 -7.54
C GLU A 165 10.32 -3.35 -6.26
N LEU A 166 10.87 -3.01 -5.10
CA LEU A 166 10.30 -3.38 -3.80
C LEU A 166 8.90 -2.80 -3.64
N PHE A 167 8.70 -1.53 -4.03
CA PHE A 167 7.39 -0.91 -4.00
C PHE A 167 6.38 -1.64 -4.90
N ALA A 168 6.74 -1.88 -6.15
CA ALA A 168 5.86 -2.56 -7.11
C ALA A 168 5.51 -3.98 -6.69
N ARG A 169 6.45 -4.69 -6.05
CA ARG A 169 6.27 -6.09 -5.64
C ARG A 169 5.50 -6.24 -4.33
N TYR A 170 5.75 -5.39 -3.34
CA TYR A 170 5.27 -5.60 -1.97
C TYR A 170 4.28 -4.54 -1.48
N VAL A 171 4.35 -3.31 -1.97
CA VAL A 171 3.51 -2.20 -1.50
C VAL A 171 2.30 -1.97 -2.40
N ALA A 172 2.51 -1.79 -3.70
CA ALA A 172 1.43 -1.50 -4.64
C ALA A 172 0.31 -2.56 -4.65
N PRO A 173 0.58 -3.89 -4.62
CA PRO A 173 -0.45 -4.91 -4.60
C PRO A 173 -1.36 -4.87 -3.37
N HIS A 174 -0.86 -4.37 -2.23
CA HIS A 174 -1.65 -4.19 -1.00
C HIS A 174 -2.82 -3.21 -1.21
N PHE A 175 -2.60 -2.13 -1.97
CA PHE A 175 -3.60 -1.09 -2.21
C PHE A 175 -4.44 -1.29 -3.46
N GLN A 176 -3.94 -2.05 -4.43
CA GLN A 176 -4.60 -2.27 -5.72
C GLN A 176 -5.58 -3.44 -5.71
N GLY A 177 -5.65 -4.21 -4.61
CA GLY A 177 -6.49 -5.40 -4.52
C GLY A 177 -6.07 -6.52 -5.49
N SER A 178 -4.90 -6.42 -6.13
CA SER A 178 -4.42 -7.39 -7.12
C SER A 178 -4.20 -8.79 -6.55
N MET A 179 -4.07 -8.92 -5.23
CA MET A 179 -3.93 -10.18 -4.52
C MET A 179 -5.25 -10.71 -3.94
N GLU A 180 -6.33 -9.93 -3.96
CA GLU A 180 -7.63 -10.34 -3.37
C GLU A 180 -8.17 -11.64 -3.96
N THR A 181 -8.08 -11.79 -5.28
CA THR A 181 -8.53 -13.01 -5.97
C THR A 181 -7.73 -14.23 -5.53
N LEU A 182 -6.42 -14.09 -5.33
CA LEU A 182 -5.57 -15.17 -4.84
C LEU A 182 -5.88 -15.52 -3.38
N TYR A 183 -6.05 -14.51 -2.52
CA TYR A 183 -6.40 -14.71 -1.11
C TYR A 183 -7.79 -15.31 -0.96
N SER A 184 -8.79 -14.81 -1.70
CA SER A 184 -10.16 -15.34 -1.67
C SER A 184 -10.21 -16.78 -2.20
N SER A 185 -9.49 -17.09 -3.29
CA SER A 185 -9.38 -18.45 -3.82
C SER A 185 -8.69 -19.39 -2.84
N ASN A 186 -7.60 -18.96 -2.22
CA ASN A 186 -6.91 -19.75 -1.18
C ASN A 186 -7.81 -19.99 0.04
N LYS A 187 -8.49 -18.94 0.51
CA LYS A 187 -9.44 -19.01 1.62
C LYS A 187 -10.59 -19.98 1.28
N PHE A 188 -11.21 -19.85 0.11
CA PHE A 188 -12.25 -20.75 -0.37
C PHE A 188 -11.77 -22.19 -0.39
N THR A 189 -10.60 -22.46 -0.97
CA THR A 189 -10.03 -23.81 -1.03
C THR A 189 -9.76 -24.39 0.36
N ARG A 190 -9.30 -23.58 1.30
CA ARG A 190 -9.06 -24.03 2.70
C ARG A 190 -10.36 -24.33 3.43
N GLU A 191 -11.35 -23.46 3.31
CA GLU A 191 -12.65 -23.61 3.99
C GLU A 191 -13.47 -24.76 3.41
N ASN A 192 -13.34 -25.03 2.09
CA ASN A 192 -14.08 -26.08 1.39
C ASN A 192 -13.20 -27.30 1.06
N ARG A 193 -12.04 -27.42 1.69
CA ARG A 193 -11.03 -28.44 1.36
C ARG A 193 -11.59 -29.85 1.34
N LEU A 194 -12.36 -30.23 2.35
CA LEU A 194 -12.93 -31.58 2.48
C LEU A 194 -13.92 -31.85 1.34
N GLU A 195 -14.75 -30.90 0.97
CA GLU A 195 -15.70 -31.04 -0.12
C GLU A 195 -14.99 -31.12 -1.47
N VAL A 196 -14.04 -30.23 -1.75
CA VAL A 196 -13.29 -30.20 -3.04
C VAL A 196 -12.47 -31.47 -3.21
N VAL A 197 -11.74 -31.89 -2.18
CA VAL A 197 -10.93 -33.12 -2.24
C VAL A 197 -11.82 -34.35 -2.27
N GLY A 198 -12.91 -34.36 -1.52
CA GLY A 198 -13.90 -35.47 -1.52
C GLY A 198 -14.50 -35.67 -2.91
N ARG A 199 -14.94 -34.61 -3.56
CA ARG A 199 -15.45 -34.68 -4.96
C ARG A 199 -14.41 -35.20 -5.95
N ASN A 200 -13.14 -34.81 -5.81
CA ASN A 200 -12.07 -35.32 -6.66
C ASN A 200 -11.85 -36.82 -6.47
N VAL A 201 -11.80 -37.27 -5.22
CA VAL A 201 -11.64 -38.69 -4.89
C VAL A 201 -12.80 -39.52 -5.43
N GLU A 202 -14.04 -39.01 -5.27
CA GLU A 202 -15.23 -39.67 -5.77
C GLU A 202 -15.26 -39.74 -7.29
N ALA A 203 -14.88 -38.66 -7.98
CA ALA A 203 -14.76 -38.62 -9.43
C ALA A 203 -13.74 -39.67 -9.96
N VAL A 204 -12.60 -39.80 -9.29
CA VAL A 204 -11.59 -40.80 -9.62
C VAL A 204 -12.15 -42.22 -9.40
N ARG A 205 -12.79 -42.47 -8.26
CA ARG A 205 -13.42 -43.78 -7.98
C ARG A 205 -14.47 -44.15 -9.02
N LYS A 206 -15.33 -43.19 -9.38
CA LYS A 206 -16.35 -43.37 -10.39
C LYS A 206 -15.74 -43.70 -11.75
N ALA A 207 -14.68 -43.03 -12.18
CA ALA A 207 -14.01 -43.31 -13.45
C ALA A 207 -13.45 -44.73 -13.53
N PHE A 208 -12.95 -45.30 -12.43
CA PHE A 208 -12.51 -46.69 -12.37
C PHE A 208 -13.71 -47.65 -12.42
N THR A 209 -14.75 -47.40 -11.64
CA THR A 209 -15.95 -48.26 -11.59
C THR A 209 -16.69 -48.28 -12.93
N ASP A 210 -16.85 -47.13 -13.57
CA ASP A 210 -17.53 -47.00 -14.89
C ASP A 210 -16.77 -47.78 -16.00
N THR A 211 -15.48 -47.98 -15.83
CA THR A 211 -14.65 -48.78 -16.76
C THR A 211 -14.49 -50.23 -16.36
N GLY A 212 -15.18 -50.68 -15.29
CA GLY A 212 -15.07 -52.06 -14.77
C GLY A 212 -13.70 -52.41 -14.18
N ARG A 213 -12.94 -51.40 -13.74
CA ARG A 213 -11.61 -51.59 -13.15
C ARG A 213 -11.66 -51.35 -11.64
N ASP A 214 -10.79 -52.09 -10.92
CA ASP A 214 -10.65 -51.88 -9.47
C ASP A 214 -9.99 -50.53 -9.16
N VAL A 215 -10.51 -49.85 -8.12
CA VAL A 215 -9.92 -48.60 -7.62
C VAL A 215 -8.60 -48.92 -6.92
N PRO A 216 -7.45 -48.34 -7.34
CA PRO A 216 -6.16 -48.59 -6.72
C PRO A 216 -6.17 -48.18 -5.22
N ASP A 217 -5.47 -48.93 -4.37
CA ASP A 217 -5.45 -48.73 -2.91
C ASP A 217 -5.00 -47.34 -2.50
N ALA A 218 -4.07 -46.72 -3.23
CA ALA A 218 -3.65 -45.35 -3.03
C ALA A 218 -4.81 -44.33 -3.12
N TYR A 219 -5.90 -44.65 -3.79
CA TYR A 219 -7.11 -43.80 -3.87
C TYR A 219 -8.21 -44.24 -2.89
N ARG A 220 -8.13 -45.46 -2.32
CA ARG A 220 -9.00 -45.91 -1.24
C ARG A 220 -8.58 -45.30 0.10
N GLU A 221 -7.27 -45.20 0.37
CA GLU A 221 -6.71 -44.71 1.63
C GLU A 221 -6.63 -43.17 1.72
N ARG A 222 -6.54 -42.45 0.59
CA ARG A 222 -6.40 -40.98 0.56
C ARG A 222 -7.50 -40.20 1.28
N THR A 223 -8.68 -40.78 1.45
CA THR A 223 -9.79 -40.15 2.18
C THR A 223 -9.55 -40.14 3.68
N LEU A 224 -8.88 -41.17 4.21
CA LEU A 224 -8.59 -41.31 5.65
C LEU A 224 -7.43 -40.39 6.09
N GLY A 225 -6.35 -40.27 5.31
CA GLY A 225 -5.21 -39.43 5.64
C GLY A 225 -5.49 -37.92 5.67
N ILE A 226 -6.56 -37.46 5.02
CA ILE A 226 -6.97 -36.04 5.06
C ILE A 226 -7.75 -35.72 6.34
N LEU A 227 -8.51 -36.66 6.88
CA LEU A 227 -9.26 -36.53 8.12
C LEU A 227 -8.35 -36.57 9.36
N ASP A 228 -7.27 -37.36 9.31
CA ASP A 228 -6.31 -37.51 10.41
C ASP A 228 -5.45 -36.26 10.63
N VAL A 229 -5.13 -35.48 9.58
CA VAL A 229 -4.37 -34.23 9.70
C VAL A 229 -5.15 -33.12 10.44
N GLU A 230 -6.49 -33.11 10.38
CA GLU A 230 -7.31 -32.17 11.18
C GLU A 230 -7.38 -32.52 12.64
N SER A 231 -7.31 -33.81 13.01
CA SER A 231 -7.32 -34.25 14.42
C SER A 231 -6.04 -33.84 15.14
N ASP A 232 -4.91 -33.80 14.48
CA ASP A 232 -3.60 -33.44 15.07
C ASP A 232 -3.39 -31.93 15.19
N THR A 233 -3.88 -31.12 14.25
CA THR A 233 -3.80 -29.66 14.35
C THR A 233 -4.66 -29.09 15.48
N ASN A 234 -5.77 -29.76 15.82
CA ASN A 234 -6.65 -29.37 16.93
C ASN A 234 -6.12 -29.81 18.31
N LYS A 235 -5.27 -30.83 18.38
CA LYS A 235 -4.61 -31.25 19.63
C LYS A 235 -3.42 -30.33 20.03
N GLY A 236 -2.73 -29.74 19.07
CA GLY A 236 -1.60 -28.83 19.31
C GLY A 236 -1.98 -27.47 19.93
N SER A 237 -3.23 -27.03 19.78
CA SER A 237 -3.72 -25.75 20.30
C SER A 237 -4.15 -25.77 21.77
N LYS A 238 -4.41 -26.94 22.35
CA LYS A 238 -4.90 -27.06 23.74
C LYS A 238 -3.85 -27.24 24.82
N THR A 239 -2.57 -27.46 24.47
CA THR A 239 -1.52 -27.79 25.46
C THR A 239 -0.66 -26.64 25.93
N LYS A 240 -0.91 -25.38 25.53
CA LYS A 240 -0.14 -24.21 25.96
C LYS A 240 -0.76 -23.33 27.05
N LYS A 241 -1.82 -23.79 27.74
CA LYS A 241 -2.49 -22.98 28.79
C LYS A 241 -2.36 -23.48 30.24
N VAL A 242 -1.45 -24.41 30.54
CA VAL A 242 -1.22 -24.83 31.92
C VAL A 242 0.28 -24.90 32.22
N ARG A 243 0.88 -23.77 32.58
CA ARG A 243 2.05 -23.65 33.47
C ARG A 243 2.41 -22.19 33.72
N LYS A 244 1.63 -21.56 34.60
CA LYS A 244 2.08 -20.41 35.39
C LYS A 244 1.30 -20.41 36.69
N LYS A 245 1.77 -21.20 37.66
CA LYS A 245 1.60 -20.96 39.09
C LYS A 245 2.55 -21.90 39.85
N ALA A 246 3.27 -21.31 40.70
CA ALA A 246 4.11 -21.83 41.76
C ALA A 246 5.62 -21.59 41.57
N GLY A 247 6.12 -20.70 42.40
CA GLY A 247 7.49 -20.38 42.70
C GLY A 247 7.67 -18.89 42.86
#